data_3281d26469970c50889eccc3671d741e
#
_entry.id   3281d26469970c50889eccc3671d741e
#
_cell.length_a   1.000
_cell.length_b   1.000
_cell.length_c   1.000
_cell.angle_alpha   90.00
_cell.angle_beta   90.00
_cell.angle_gamma   90.00
#
_symmetry.space_group_name_H-M   'P 1'
#
loop_
_entity.id
_entity.type
_entity.pdbx_description
1 polymer ?
#
loop_
_entity_poly.entity_id
_entity_poly.type
_entity_poly.pdbx_seq_one_letter_code
_entity_poly.pdbx_strand_id
1 'polypeptide(L)'
;VKEYIRAILQLKPKAFVMENVSMLRSDVHRFYLCSDDQALVDNNIIETSNTELLLLDAAFVFDGVINIVQSQELVEQYRWDDIDYLELNVIYKASKNAGKFKSVLEKHKTKIIKIAEKHKDFDETDPIFRADNVAFDAMLNYYAGEIAESKIRRLIEPAIMYQRMISKAQEIFENDIIVDSYTDKKGLVANIRSYAVFDYLKAKLCSTDNENAYVISADVLSATQFGAPQKRMRFVVMGIRKDIAGEVKLPEGKFKKGPFRTVEDAIKDLEDVDPVFNISDDIDGIKLQKKSDLSELAQSLRDSKVLHNHIITKTTDVAMKRFIALEQGQNFHSLSEELKTNTYTDVTRTQNTIYLRLKYNEPSGTVVNVRKSMWVHPTKNRAISIREAARLQTFPDSFVFCGTKDKQYQQVGNAVPPIMAKAIAKKLANQLNKALEKNKEKI
;
A
#
# COMPACT_ATOMS: atom_id res chain seq x y z
N VAL A 1 10.02 2.10 8.32
CA VAL A 1 11.14 1.19 8.67
C VAL A 1 12.15 1.91 9.56
N LYS A 2 12.63 3.12 9.22
CA LYS A 2 13.58 3.89 10.05
C LYS A 2 13.03 4.06 11.48
N GLU A 3 11.77 4.47 11.66
CA GLU A 3 11.12 4.61 12.97
C GLU A 3 11.05 3.30 13.77
N TYR A 4 10.80 2.18 13.09
CA TYR A 4 10.82 0.87 13.75
C TYR A 4 12.23 0.50 14.27
N ILE A 5 13.26 0.77 13.46
CA ILE A 5 14.66 0.55 13.85
C ILE A 5 15.01 1.49 15.01
N ARG A 6 14.61 2.77 14.95
CA ARG A 6 14.81 3.74 16.04
C ARG A 6 14.20 3.22 17.36
N ALA A 7 12.97 2.71 17.30
CA ALA A 7 12.30 2.14 18.48
C ALA A 7 13.07 0.94 19.05
N ILE A 8 13.58 0.03 18.21
CA ILE A 8 14.41 -1.10 18.67
C ILE A 8 15.68 -0.61 19.38
N LEU A 9 16.38 0.36 18.79
CA LEU A 9 17.61 0.91 19.37
C LEU A 9 17.38 1.62 20.70
N GLN A 10 16.23 2.31 20.86
CA GLN A 10 15.86 2.97 22.11
C GLN A 10 15.37 2.01 23.20
N LEU A 11 14.47 1.08 22.84
CA LEU A 11 13.85 0.16 23.80
C LEU A 11 14.74 -1.04 24.15
N LYS A 12 15.70 -1.36 23.29
CA LYS A 12 16.64 -2.47 23.43
C LYS A 12 15.96 -3.80 23.81
N PRO A 13 14.86 -4.21 23.11
CA PRO A 13 14.13 -5.42 23.46
C PRO A 13 15.05 -6.65 23.38
N LYS A 14 14.76 -7.69 24.16
CA LYS A 14 15.51 -8.96 24.11
C LYS A 14 15.41 -9.63 22.75
N ALA A 15 14.28 -9.47 22.08
CA ALA A 15 14.02 -10.00 20.74
C ALA A 15 12.98 -9.13 20.00
N PHE A 16 12.96 -9.20 18.67
CA PHE A 16 11.98 -8.50 17.84
C PHE A 16 11.58 -9.34 16.63
N VAL A 17 10.43 -9.01 16.06
CA VAL A 17 9.98 -9.46 14.75
C VAL A 17 9.58 -8.24 13.91
N MET A 18 10.10 -8.14 12.72
CA MET A 18 9.65 -7.20 11.70
C MET A 18 9.02 -7.97 10.55
N GLU A 19 7.83 -7.57 10.12
CA GLU A 19 7.13 -8.11 8.94
C GLU A 19 6.83 -7.00 7.97
N ASN A 20 6.96 -7.32 6.69
CA ASN A 20 6.65 -6.40 5.61
C ASN A 20 6.35 -7.17 4.30
N VAL A 21 6.00 -6.42 3.25
CA VAL A 21 5.84 -6.99 1.90
C VAL A 21 7.16 -7.59 1.40
N SER A 22 7.07 -8.63 0.59
CA SER A 22 8.25 -9.35 0.06
C SER A 22 9.23 -8.46 -0.70
N MET A 23 8.74 -7.40 -1.33
CA MET A 23 9.54 -6.43 -2.08
C MET A 23 10.53 -5.65 -1.21
N LEU A 24 10.33 -5.58 0.13
CA LEU A 24 11.29 -4.91 1.03
C LEU A 24 12.68 -5.58 1.04
N ARG A 25 12.75 -6.86 0.68
CA ARG A 25 14.02 -7.59 0.51
C ARG A 25 14.73 -7.23 -0.80
N SER A 26 13.99 -6.77 -1.80
CA SER A 26 14.53 -6.47 -3.13
C SER A 26 15.14 -5.07 -3.18
N ASP A 27 16.05 -4.87 -4.14
CA ASP A 27 16.67 -3.56 -4.41
C ASP A 27 15.71 -2.51 -4.98
N VAL A 28 14.42 -2.86 -5.13
CA VAL A 28 13.37 -1.93 -5.60
C VAL A 28 12.99 -0.91 -4.51
N HIS A 29 12.95 -1.33 -3.23
CA HIS A 29 12.71 -0.42 -2.12
C HIS A 29 14.03 0.07 -1.54
N ARG A 30 14.33 1.32 -1.80
CA ARG A 30 15.56 1.97 -1.38
C ARG A 30 15.26 3.20 -0.53
N PHE A 31 16.15 3.53 0.36
CA PHE A 31 16.20 4.82 1.02
C PHE A 31 17.12 5.75 0.24
N TYR A 32 16.79 7.00 0.16
CA TYR A 32 17.69 8.03 -0.30
C TYR A 32 18.71 8.34 0.79
N LEU A 33 19.95 8.59 0.40
CA LEU A 33 21.02 8.93 1.33
C LEU A 33 20.76 10.32 1.92
N CYS A 34 20.68 10.39 3.22
CA CYS A 34 20.54 11.64 3.98
C CYS A 34 21.78 11.90 4.83
N SER A 35 21.93 13.11 5.34
CA SER A 35 23.09 13.54 6.13
C SER A 35 23.36 12.64 7.33
N ASP A 36 22.32 12.21 8.04
CA ASP A 36 22.43 11.33 9.21
C ASP A 36 23.01 9.95 8.90
N ASP A 37 22.92 9.49 7.66
CA ASP A 37 23.37 8.16 7.25
C ASP A 37 24.71 8.20 6.46
N GLN A 38 25.27 9.40 6.21
CA GLN A 38 26.51 9.57 5.44
C GLN A 38 27.67 8.76 6.06
N ALA A 39 27.80 8.74 7.37
CA ALA A 39 28.85 8.00 8.06
C ALA A 39 28.80 6.47 7.78
N LEU A 40 27.63 5.91 7.48
CA LEU A 40 27.51 4.49 7.11
C LEU A 40 28.13 4.20 5.74
N VAL A 41 28.11 5.19 4.84
CA VAL A 41 28.70 5.09 3.52
C VAL A 41 30.21 5.33 3.61
N ASP A 42 30.64 6.35 4.32
CA ASP A 42 32.07 6.73 4.48
C ASP A 42 32.89 5.60 5.14
N ASN A 43 32.26 4.87 6.06
CA ASN A 43 32.87 3.71 6.72
C ASN A 43 32.69 2.39 5.94
N ASN A 44 32.18 2.42 4.70
CA ASN A 44 31.93 1.25 3.87
C ASN A 44 30.99 0.19 4.52
N ILE A 45 30.07 0.61 5.38
CA ILE A 45 29.11 -0.28 6.04
C ILE A 45 27.90 -0.55 5.12
N ILE A 46 27.54 0.44 4.27
CA ILE A 46 26.43 0.34 3.31
C ILE A 46 26.94 0.78 1.93
N GLU A 47 26.61 -0.03 0.91
CA GLU A 47 26.84 0.33 -0.49
C GLU A 47 25.69 1.18 -1.04
N THR A 48 26.02 2.20 -1.81
CA THR A 48 25.05 3.07 -2.47
C THR A 48 25.01 2.83 -3.97
N SER A 49 23.86 3.14 -4.59
CA SER A 49 23.70 3.22 -6.04
C SER A 49 23.22 4.61 -6.43
N ASN A 50 23.66 5.07 -7.59
CA ASN A 50 23.18 6.32 -8.17
C ASN A 50 21.70 6.18 -8.55
N THR A 51 20.93 7.21 -8.28
CA THR A 51 19.50 7.28 -8.54
C THR A 51 19.15 8.64 -9.11
N GLU A 52 18.42 8.66 -10.21
CA GLU A 52 17.91 9.87 -10.83
C GLU A 52 16.49 10.14 -10.33
N LEU A 53 16.30 11.25 -9.61
CA LEU A 53 14.99 11.71 -9.19
C LEU A 53 14.49 12.80 -10.14
N LEU A 54 13.55 12.45 -11.02
CA LEU A 54 12.95 13.42 -11.95
C LEU A 54 12.05 14.39 -11.16
N LEU A 55 12.44 15.64 -11.09
CA LEU A 55 11.70 16.72 -10.45
C LEU A 55 10.69 17.35 -11.40
N LEU A 56 11.10 17.66 -12.64
CA LEU A 56 10.26 18.32 -13.65
C LEU A 56 10.52 17.71 -15.02
N ASP A 57 9.44 17.49 -15.78
CA ASP A 57 9.52 17.02 -17.17
C ASP A 57 10.18 18.07 -18.07
N ALA A 58 10.90 17.60 -19.10
CA ALA A 58 11.63 18.45 -20.06
C ALA A 58 10.77 19.52 -20.72
N ALA A 59 9.48 19.25 -20.94
CA ALA A 59 8.54 20.19 -21.57
C ALA A 59 8.29 21.46 -20.74
N PHE A 60 8.64 21.45 -19.45
CA PHE A 60 8.37 22.55 -18.49
C PHE A 60 9.66 23.18 -17.95
N VAL A 61 10.84 22.71 -18.38
CA VAL A 61 12.13 23.29 -17.93
C VAL A 61 12.28 24.70 -18.47
N PHE A 62 12.79 25.59 -17.64
CA PHE A 62 13.09 26.98 -17.97
C PHE A 62 14.43 27.41 -17.36
N ASP A 63 15.01 28.50 -17.88
CA ASP A 63 16.29 29.04 -17.39
C ASP A 63 16.19 29.45 -15.92
N GLY A 64 17.14 28.98 -15.11
CA GLY A 64 17.16 29.29 -13.67
C GLY A 64 16.40 28.31 -12.78
N VAL A 65 15.71 27.31 -13.32
CA VAL A 65 14.92 26.33 -12.54
C VAL A 65 15.79 25.55 -11.52
N ILE A 66 17.08 25.30 -11.83
CA ILE A 66 18.01 24.65 -10.90
C ILE A 66 18.23 25.50 -9.66
N ASN A 67 18.36 26.84 -9.78
CA ASN A 67 18.58 27.73 -8.65
C ASN A 67 17.39 27.67 -7.67
N ILE A 68 16.19 27.50 -8.19
CA ILE A 68 14.97 27.41 -7.35
C ILE A 68 15.02 26.15 -6.48
N VAL A 69 15.27 24.98 -7.06
CA VAL A 69 15.27 23.72 -6.31
C VAL A 69 16.50 23.53 -5.42
N GLN A 70 17.52 24.37 -5.57
CA GLN A 70 18.70 24.43 -4.69
C GLN A 70 18.52 25.38 -3.50
N SER A 71 17.49 26.22 -3.51
CA SER A 71 17.22 27.19 -2.44
C SER A 71 15.96 26.81 -1.68
N GLN A 72 16.12 26.49 -0.39
CA GLN A 72 14.97 26.22 0.48
C GLN A 72 14.03 27.43 0.55
N GLU A 73 14.59 28.66 0.61
CA GLU A 73 13.83 29.91 0.66
C GLU A 73 12.94 30.07 -0.58
N LEU A 74 13.49 29.82 -1.79
CA LEU A 74 12.72 29.90 -3.02
C LEU A 74 11.66 28.78 -3.11
N VAL A 75 11.99 27.57 -2.66
CA VAL A 75 11.00 26.46 -2.60
C VAL A 75 9.84 26.83 -1.68
N GLU A 76 10.09 27.42 -0.51
CA GLU A 76 9.06 27.89 0.41
C GLU A 76 8.24 29.04 -0.19
N GLN A 77 8.90 29.96 -0.88
CA GLN A 77 8.25 31.12 -1.54
C GLN A 77 7.24 30.69 -2.62
N TYR A 78 7.57 29.69 -3.44
CA TYR A 78 6.73 29.25 -4.55
C TYR A 78 5.71 28.18 -4.16
N ARG A 79 5.80 27.63 -2.96
CA ARG A 79 4.90 26.58 -2.51
C ARG A 79 3.49 27.09 -2.26
N TRP A 80 2.51 26.40 -2.81
CA TRP A 80 1.11 26.58 -2.45
C TRP A 80 0.77 25.85 -1.16
N ASP A 81 -0.30 26.30 -0.48
CA ASP A 81 -0.95 25.50 0.54
C ASP A 81 -1.44 24.17 -0.03
N ASP A 82 -1.36 23.11 0.75
CA ASP A 82 -1.77 21.77 0.34
C ASP A 82 -3.22 21.71 -0.16
N ILE A 83 -4.11 22.53 0.43
CA ILE A 83 -5.51 22.61 0.03
C ILE A 83 -5.64 23.22 -1.38
N ASP A 84 -4.92 24.29 -1.66
CA ASP A 84 -4.96 25.00 -2.94
C ASP A 84 -4.46 24.07 -4.07
N TYR A 85 -3.33 23.40 -3.82
CA TYR A 85 -2.80 22.40 -4.75
C TYR A 85 -3.77 21.24 -4.99
N LEU A 86 -4.36 20.66 -3.93
CA LEU A 86 -5.26 19.54 -4.04
C LEU A 86 -6.51 19.88 -4.86
N GLU A 87 -7.11 21.06 -4.68
CA GLU A 87 -8.31 21.46 -5.42
C GLU A 87 -8.03 21.60 -6.92
N LEU A 88 -6.95 22.29 -7.33
CA LEU A 88 -6.61 22.40 -8.76
C LEU A 88 -6.15 21.07 -9.35
N ASN A 89 -5.41 20.25 -8.59
CA ASN A 89 -4.97 18.94 -9.03
C ASN A 89 -6.11 17.93 -9.23
N VAL A 90 -7.21 18.04 -8.49
CA VAL A 90 -8.43 17.25 -8.72
C VAL A 90 -9.04 17.59 -10.09
N ILE A 91 -9.12 18.87 -10.44
CA ILE A 91 -9.58 19.36 -11.74
C ILE A 91 -8.65 18.87 -12.87
N TYR A 92 -7.33 19.02 -12.68
CA TYR A 92 -6.33 18.52 -13.63
C TYR A 92 -6.44 17.02 -13.88
N LYS A 93 -6.62 16.22 -12.82
CA LYS A 93 -6.83 14.76 -12.97
C LYS A 93 -8.14 14.43 -13.68
N ALA A 94 -9.22 15.15 -13.36
CA ALA A 94 -10.54 14.93 -13.96
C ALA A 94 -10.56 15.26 -15.44
N SER A 95 -9.73 16.21 -15.91
CA SER A 95 -9.65 16.62 -17.32
C SER A 95 -9.26 15.51 -18.30
N LYS A 96 -8.77 14.37 -17.80
CA LYS A 96 -8.52 13.15 -18.58
C LYS A 96 -9.80 12.39 -18.97
N ASN A 97 -10.94 12.71 -18.35
CA ASN A 97 -12.20 12.01 -18.54
C ASN A 97 -13.33 13.03 -18.85
N ALA A 98 -13.60 13.24 -20.13
CA ALA A 98 -14.59 14.21 -20.60
C ALA A 98 -15.98 14.02 -19.96
N GLY A 99 -16.43 12.78 -19.72
CA GLY A 99 -17.74 12.50 -19.13
C GLY A 99 -17.90 12.94 -17.68
N LYS A 100 -16.80 13.14 -16.94
CA LYS A 100 -16.81 13.57 -15.53
C LYS A 100 -16.30 14.99 -15.33
N PHE A 101 -15.59 15.54 -16.30
CA PHE A 101 -14.84 16.77 -16.12
C PHE A 101 -15.75 17.95 -15.77
N LYS A 102 -16.82 18.16 -16.54
CA LYS A 102 -17.79 19.24 -16.29
C LYS A 102 -18.40 19.18 -14.87
N SER A 103 -18.78 17.98 -14.43
CA SER A 103 -19.32 17.78 -13.08
C SER A 103 -18.31 18.10 -11.98
N VAL A 104 -17.03 17.81 -12.20
CA VAL A 104 -15.95 18.13 -11.25
C VAL A 104 -15.70 19.65 -11.22
N LEU A 105 -15.66 20.31 -12.38
CA LEU A 105 -15.52 21.75 -12.46
C LEU A 105 -16.63 22.48 -11.68
N GLU A 106 -17.89 22.10 -11.89
CA GLU A 106 -19.01 22.71 -11.15
C GLU A 106 -18.93 22.44 -9.64
N LYS A 107 -18.59 21.23 -9.25
CA LYS A 107 -18.45 20.86 -7.82
C LYS A 107 -17.39 21.69 -7.10
N HIS A 108 -16.28 22.02 -7.75
CA HIS A 108 -15.14 22.72 -7.17
C HIS A 108 -15.16 24.24 -7.42
N LYS A 109 -16.14 24.76 -8.17
CA LYS A 109 -16.25 26.17 -8.60
C LYS A 109 -16.00 27.18 -7.49
N THR A 110 -16.77 27.14 -6.42
CA THR A 110 -16.69 28.12 -5.31
C THR A 110 -15.31 28.14 -4.64
N LYS A 111 -14.71 26.97 -4.47
CA LYS A 111 -13.38 26.88 -3.87
C LYS A 111 -12.30 27.42 -4.78
N ILE A 112 -12.34 27.04 -6.07
CA ILE A 112 -11.36 27.51 -7.05
C ILE A 112 -11.42 29.03 -7.25
N ILE A 113 -12.61 29.60 -7.31
CA ILE A 113 -12.75 31.08 -7.40
C ILE A 113 -12.06 31.74 -6.20
N LYS A 114 -12.30 31.24 -4.98
CA LYS A 114 -11.66 31.76 -3.77
C LYS A 114 -10.14 31.60 -3.79
N ILE A 115 -9.62 30.45 -4.29
CA ILE A 115 -8.19 30.20 -4.42
C ILE A 115 -7.59 31.14 -5.49
N ALA A 116 -8.27 31.31 -6.62
CA ALA A 116 -7.81 32.20 -7.69
C ALA A 116 -7.63 33.65 -7.24
N GLU A 117 -8.52 34.15 -6.36
CA GLU A 117 -8.34 35.49 -5.76
C GLU A 117 -7.08 35.65 -4.93
N LYS A 118 -6.58 34.55 -4.36
CA LYS A 118 -5.35 34.50 -3.54
C LYS A 118 -4.07 34.39 -4.39
N HIS A 119 -4.16 33.78 -5.59
CA HIS A 119 -3.03 33.46 -6.46
C HIS A 119 -3.05 34.28 -7.78
N LYS A 120 -3.59 35.46 -7.78
CA LYS A 120 -3.58 36.36 -8.93
C LYS A 120 -2.65 37.55 -8.70
N ASP A 121 -2.32 38.25 -9.76
CA ASP A 121 -1.55 39.50 -9.77
C ASP A 121 -0.07 39.32 -9.30
N PHE A 122 0.50 38.14 -9.56
CA PHE A 122 1.92 37.89 -9.36
C PHE A 122 2.77 38.48 -10.51
N ASP A 123 4.07 38.59 -10.25
CA ASP A 123 5.05 39.09 -11.22
C ASP A 123 5.11 38.14 -12.43
N GLU A 124 4.66 38.63 -13.59
CA GLU A 124 4.64 37.86 -14.87
C GLU A 124 6.03 37.61 -15.46
N THR A 125 7.08 38.28 -14.97
CA THR A 125 8.45 38.03 -15.43
C THR A 125 8.99 36.72 -14.87
N ASP A 126 8.48 36.28 -13.70
CA ASP A 126 8.81 34.99 -13.12
C ASP A 126 8.04 33.85 -13.78
N PRO A 127 8.71 32.80 -14.27
CA PRO A 127 8.05 31.69 -14.97
C PRO A 127 7.02 30.93 -14.14
N ILE A 128 7.24 30.76 -12.81
CA ILE A 128 6.33 30.03 -11.92
C ILE A 128 5.09 30.90 -11.66
N PHE A 129 5.28 32.14 -11.25
CA PHE A 129 4.17 33.06 -11.00
C PHE A 129 3.34 33.35 -12.25
N ARG A 130 3.98 33.45 -13.40
CA ARG A 130 3.26 33.54 -14.69
C ARG A 130 2.40 32.31 -14.96
N ALA A 131 2.90 31.11 -14.67
CA ALA A 131 2.12 29.89 -14.84
C ALA A 131 0.93 29.85 -13.85
N ASP A 132 1.10 30.36 -12.65
CA ASP A 132 0.04 30.49 -11.64
C ASP A 132 -1.03 31.46 -12.11
N ASN A 133 -0.66 32.66 -12.56
CA ASN A 133 -1.59 33.64 -13.14
C ASN A 133 -2.39 33.02 -14.30
N VAL A 134 -1.72 32.41 -15.28
CA VAL A 134 -2.37 31.75 -16.42
C VAL A 134 -3.35 30.66 -15.98
N ALA A 135 -2.99 29.87 -14.98
CA ALA A 135 -3.83 28.76 -14.50
C ALA A 135 -5.10 29.28 -13.82
N PHE A 136 -4.97 30.26 -12.93
CA PHE A 136 -6.11 30.78 -12.19
C PHE A 136 -7.00 31.70 -13.05
N ASP A 137 -6.42 32.51 -13.92
CA ASP A 137 -7.18 33.28 -14.93
C ASP A 137 -7.97 32.37 -15.85
N ALA A 138 -7.38 31.25 -16.29
CA ALA A 138 -8.11 30.27 -17.08
C ALA A 138 -9.31 29.71 -16.34
N MET A 139 -9.20 29.45 -15.04
CA MET A 139 -10.32 28.97 -14.23
C MET A 139 -11.40 30.02 -14.06
N LEU A 140 -11.03 31.30 -13.80
CA LEU A 140 -11.98 32.39 -13.70
C LEU A 140 -12.71 32.64 -15.02
N ASN A 141 -11.99 32.74 -16.13
CA ASN A 141 -12.54 32.96 -17.49
C ASN A 141 -13.44 31.78 -17.93
N TYR A 142 -13.15 30.55 -17.51
CA TYR A 142 -14.05 29.43 -17.72
C TYR A 142 -15.37 29.62 -16.98
N TYR A 143 -15.32 30.01 -15.71
CA TYR A 143 -16.53 30.22 -14.93
C TYR A 143 -17.33 31.48 -15.36
N ALA A 144 -16.66 32.44 -16.02
CA ALA A 144 -17.29 33.56 -16.68
C ALA A 144 -17.89 33.19 -18.06
N GLY A 145 -17.58 32.01 -18.60
CA GLY A 145 -18.06 31.58 -19.94
C GLY A 145 -17.18 32.07 -21.10
N GLU A 146 -15.98 32.59 -20.82
CA GLU A 146 -15.09 33.22 -21.83
C GLU A 146 -14.19 32.20 -22.53
N ILE A 147 -13.91 31.07 -21.92
CA ILE A 147 -13.10 30.01 -22.50
C ILE A 147 -13.79 28.64 -22.45
N ALA A 148 -13.48 27.80 -23.45
CA ALA A 148 -14.04 26.46 -23.54
C ALA A 148 -13.32 25.49 -22.56
N GLU A 149 -14.09 24.54 -22.02
CA GLU A 149 -13.63 23.45 -21.13
C GLU A 149 -12.38 22.73 -21.68
N SER A 150 -12.31 22.51 -22.98
CA SER A 150 -11.20 21.81 -23.65
C SER A 150 -9.84 22.49 -23.51
N LYS A 151 -9.81 23.81 -23.24
CA LYS A 151 -8.57 24.58 -23.06
C LYS A 151 -8.00 24.49 -21.64
N ILE A 152 -8.83 24.22 -20.63
CA ILE A 152 -8.46 24.28 -19.21
C ILE A 152 -7.23 23.43 -18.92
N ARG A 153 -7.24 22.15 -19.31
CA ARG A 153 -6.13 21.24 -19.03
C ARG A 153 -4.77 21.85 -19.41
N ARG A 154 -4.64 22.34 -20.64
CA ARG A 154 -3.39 22.88 -21.17
C ARG A 154 -2.94 24.13 -20.39
N LEU A 155 -3.89 24.95 -19.95
CA LEU A 155 -3.60 26.21 -19.27
C LEU A 155 -3.20 26.01 -17.80
N ILE A 156 -3.77 25.00 -17.11
CA ILE A 156 -3.45 24.72 -15.70
C ILE A 156 -2.26 23.76 -15.54
N GLU A 157 -1.87 23.03 -16.58
CA GLU A 157 -0.84 21.98 -16.48
C GLU A 157 0.53 22.51 -16.03
N PRO A 158 1.06 23.64 -16.55
CA PRO A 158 2.37 24.15 -16.09
C PRO A 158 2.41 24.44 -14.58
N ALA A 159 1.42 25.12 -14.03
CA ALA A 159 1.33 25.42 -12.61
C ALA A 159 1.31 24.13 -11.76
N ILE A 160 0.53 23.13 -12.15
CA ILE A 160 0.52 21.82 -11.48
C ILE A 160 1.88 21.12 -11.55
N MET A 161 2.60 21.21 -12.68
CA MET A 161 3.92 20.59 -12.83
C MET A 161 4.97 21.31 -11.96
N TYR A 162 4.92 22.63 -11.89
CA TYR A 162 5.79 23.41 -11.00
C TYR A 162 5.52 23.11 -9.53
N GLN A 163 4.27 23.05 -9.10
CA GLN A 163 3.95 22.70 -7.72
C GLN A 163 4.40 21.27 -7.34
N ARG A 164 4.38 20.33 -8.28
CA ARG A 164 4.95 18.97 -8.07
C ARG A 164 6.47 19.01 -7.96
N MET A 165 7.13 19.82 -8.74
CA MET A 165 8.57 20.05 -8.64
C MET A 165 8.92 20.65 -7.27
N ILE A 166 8.25 21.68 -6.86
CA ILE A 166 8.42 22.35 -5.55
C ILE A 166 8.19 21.34 -4.41
N SER A 167 7.13 20.52 -4.48
CA SER A 167 6.88 19.50 -3.44
C SER A 167 8.00 18.46 -3.35
N LYS A 168 8.60 18.05 -4.47
CA LYS A 168 9.73 17.12 -4.47
C LYS A 168 11.01 17.77 -3.97
N ALA A 169 11.26 19.03 -4.32
CA ALA A 169 12.41 19.77 -3.83
C ALA A 169 12.29 19.99 -2.31
N GLN A 170 11.09 20.27 -1.81
CA GLN A 170 10.84 20.34 -0.38
C GLN A 170 11.09 19.01 0.33
N GLU A 171 10.65 17.87 -0.25
CA GLU A 171 10.94 16.54 0.30
C GLU A 171 12.44 16.30 0.44
N ILE A 172 13.25 16.80 -0.51
CA ILE A 172 14.72 16.73 -0.45
C ILE A 172 15.23 17.49 0.78
N PHE A 173 14.78 18.72 1.01
CA PHE A 173 15.19 19.53 2.18
C PHE A 173 14.68 18.95 3.51
N GLU A 174 13.40 18.60 3.59
CA GLU A 174 12.77 18.07 4.82
C GLU A 174 13.39 16.75 5.30
N ASN A 175 13.94 15.96 4.39
CA ASN A 175 14.58 14.68 4.71
C ASN A 175 16.11 14.73 4.65
N ASP A 176 16.71 15.92 4.54
CA ASP A 176 18.16 16.14 4.44
C ASP A 176 18.83 15.24 3.38
N ILE A 177 18.15 15.02 2.23
CA ILE A 177 18.63 14.16 1.16
C ILE A 177 19.84 14.80 0.49
N ILE A 178 20.95 14.07 0.42
CA ILE A 178 22.18 14.54 -0.23
C ILE A 178 21.99 14.43 -1.74
N VAL A 179 22.10 15.60 -2.41
CA VAL A 179 22.07 15.71 -3.87
C VAL A 179 23.49 15.91 -4.38
N ASP A 180 23.98 14.97 -5.20
CA ASP A 180 25.33 15.06 -5.78
C ASP A 180 25.40 16.10 -6.91
N SER A 181 24.33 16.24 -7.71
CA SER A 181 24.20 17.25 -8.76
C SER A 181 22.78 17.40 -9.26
N TYR A 182 22.49 18.54 -9.92
CA TYR A 182 21.27 18.76 -10.68
C TYR A 182 21.59 18.84 -12.19
N THR A 183 20.69 18.33 -13.03
CA THR A 183 20.77 18.44 -14.50
C THR A 183 19.40 18.75 -15.08
N ASP A 184 19.36 19.53 -16.19
CA ASP A 184 18.12 19.99 -16.83
C ASP A 184 18.01 19.61 -18.32
N LYS A 185 18.99 18.89 -18.88
CA LYS A 185 19.06 18.57 -20.32
C LYS A 185 17.92 17.73 -20.85
N LYS A 186 17.38 16.81 -20.04
CA LYS A 186 16.28 15.88 -20.38
C LYS A 186 15.15 15.93 -19.36
N GLY A 187 14.89 17.10 -18.80
CA GLY A 187 14.09 17.33 -17.64
C GLY A 187 14.96 17.70 -16.46
N LEU A 188 14.37 18.34 -15.46
CA LEU A 188 15.09 18.66 -14.24
C LEU A 188 15.21 17.40 -13.37
N VAL A 189 16.44 16.96 -13.17
CA VAL A 189 16.78 15.73 -12.43
C VAL A 189 17.72 16.06 -11.29
N ALA A 190 17.41 15.58 -10.10
CA ALA A 190 18.36 15.51 -8.99
C ALA A 190 19.07 14.15 -9.01
N ASN A 191 20.39 14.16 -9.13
CA ASN A 191 21.23 12.97 -9.01
C ASN A 191 21.53 12.75 -7.52
N ILE A 192 21.02 11.66 -6.97
CA ILE A 192 21.12 11.32 -5.57
C ILE A 192 21.66 9.90 -5.41
N ARG A 193 22.06 9.56 -4.21
CA ARG A 193 22.42 8.19 -3.86
C ARG A 193 21.33 7.51 -3.09
N SER A 194 21.19 6.20 -3.29
CA SER A 194 20.22 5.39 -2.55
C SER A 194 20.84 4.07 -2.13
N TYR A 195 20.29 3.45 -1.10
CA TYR A 195 20.74 2.16 -0.55
C TYR A 195 19.55 1.26 -0.19
N ALA A 196 19.79 -0.06 -0.19
CA ALA A 196 18.75 -1.03 0.11
C ALA A 196 18.28 -0.93 1.58
N VAL A 197 16.96 -0.98 1.78
CA VAL A 197 16.35 -0.90 3.12
C VAL A 197 16.84 -1.99 4.05
N PHE A 198 17.08 -3.19 3.53
CA PHE A 198 17.54 -4.31 4.32
C PHE A 198 19.00 -4.18 4.78
N ASP A 199 19.85 -3.56 3.95
CA ASP A 199 21.25 -3.30 4.33
C ASP A 199 21.34 -2.24 5.42
N TYR A 200 20.49 -1.22 5.35
CA TYR A 200 20.35 -0.25 6.45
C TYR A 200 19.93 -0.92 7.76
N LEU A 201 18.94 -1.82 7.70
CA LEU A 201 18.51 -2.58 8.88
C LEU A 201 19.68 -3.38 9.49
N LYS A 202 20.44 -4.09 8.66
CA LYS A 202 21.63 -4.83 9.11
C LYS A 202 22.67 -3.90 9.73
N ALA A 203 23.00 -2.81 9.05
CA ALA A 203 23.99 -1.85 9.52
C ALA A 203 23.65 -1.29 10.91
N LYS A 204 22.39 -0.88 11.11
CA LYS A 204 21.95 -0.29 12.39
C LYS A 204 21.77 -1.31 13.52
N LEU A 205 21.31 -2.52 13.23
CA LEU A 205 20.96 -3.51 14.27
C LEU A 205 22.04 -4.57 14.53
N CYS A 206 22.92 -4.84 13.55
CA CYS A 206 23.92 -5.92 13.69
C CYS A 206 25.35 -5.42 13.89
N SER A 207 25.58 -4.09 13.90
CA SER A 207 26.92 -3.52 14.07
C SER A 207 27.63 -4.03 15.33
N THR A 208 28.89 -4.37 15.19
CA THR A 208 29.74 -4.84 16.30
C THR A 208 29.99 -3.76 17.33
N ASP A 209 29.93 -2.50 16.95
CA ASP A 209 30.19 -1.35 17.82
C ASP A 209 29.00 -1.01 18.74
N ASN A 210 27.87 -1.72 18.56
CA ASN A 210 26.70 -1.56 19.39
C ASN A 210 26.63 -2.69 20.43
N GLU A 211 26.81 -2.35 21.71
CA GLU A 211 26.69 -3.29 22.85
C GLU A 211 25.36 -4.05 22.85
N ASN A 212 24.31 -3.46 22.27
CA ASN A 212 22.98 -4.05 22.16
C ASN A 212 22.71 -4.58 20.75
N ALA A 213 23.74 -4.96 19.99
CA ALA A 213 23.58 -5.53 18.66
C ALA A 213 22.74 -6.83 18.66
N TYR A 214 22.11 -7.09 17.53
CA TYR A 214 21.26 -8.25 17.33
C TYR A 214 21.88 -9.25 16.36
N VAL A 215 21.65 -10.52 16.61
CA VAL A 215 21.72 -11.54 15.55
C VAL A 215 20.36 -11.61 14.89
N ILE A 216 20.33 -11.62 13.56
CA ILE A 216 19.09 -11.63 12.79
C ILE A 216 19.04 -12.80 11.83
N SER A 217 17.81 -13.25 11.54
CA SER A 217 17.50 -14.14 10.42
C SER A 217 16.34 -13.53 9.63
N ALA A 218 16.49 -13.48 8.32
CA ALA A 218 15.54 -12.82 7.45
C ALA A 218 15.31 -13.62 6.16
N ASP A 219 14.05 -13.82 5.78
CA ASP A 219 13.67 -14.42 4.51
C ASP A 219 12.23 -14.10 4.13
N VAL A 220 11.89 -14.41 2.88
CA VAL A 220 10.52 -14.33 2.38
C VAL A 220 9.80 -15.65 2.67
N LEU A 221 8.79 -15.59 3.52
CA LEU A 221 7.99 -16.74 3.91
C LEU A 221 6.66 -16.76 3.16
N SER A 222 6.19 -17.95 2.76
CA SER A 222 4.89 -18.15 2.12
C SER A 222 3.84 -18.59 3.15
N ALA A 223 2.71 -17.90 3.21
CA ALA A 223 1.61 -18.23 4.12
C ALA A 223 1.03 -19.64 3.87
N THR A 224 1.05 -20.13 2.61
CA THR A 224 0.62 -21.49 2.28
C THR A 224 1.42 -22.56 3.03
N GLN A 225 2.72 -22.33 3.22
CA GLN A 225 3.59 -23.27 3.94
C GLN A 225 3.22 -23.41 5.43
N PHE A 226 2.54 -22.40 5.98
CA PHE A 226 2.05 -22.42 7.36
C PHE A 226 0.59 -22.90 7.46
N GLY A 227 -0.04 -23.19 6.34
CA GLY A 227 -1.40 -23.73 6.27
C GLY A 227 -2.48 -22.64 6.07
N ALA A 228 -2.11 -21.44 5.62
CA ALA A 228 -3.10 -20.48 5.14
C ALA A 228 -3.54 -20.86 3.71
N PRO A 229 -4.85 -20.77 3.38
CA PRO A 229 -5.36 -21.07 2.06
C PRO A 229 -5.19 -19.91 1.06
N GLN A 230 -4.01 -19.28 1.08
CA GLN A 230 -3.68 -18.16 0.19
C GLN A 230 -2.19 -18.07 -0.14
N LYS A 231 -1.88 -17.70 -1.39
CA LYS A 231 -0.54 -17.46 -1.90
C LYS A 231 -0.07 -16.06 -1.48
N ARG A 232 0.34 -15.90 -0.21
CA ARG A 232 0.79 -14.62 0.37
C ARG A 232 2.24 -14.72 0.79
N MET A 233 3.09 -13.91 0.17
CA MET A 233 4.51 -13.84 0.50
C MET A 233 4.76 -12.66 1.45
N ARG A 234 5.56 -12.88 2.49
CA ARG A 234 5.93 -11.86 3.47
C ARG A 234 7.41 -11.94 3.81
N PHE A 235 8.06 -10.79 3.75
CA PHE A 235 9.43 -10.65 4.24
C PHE A 235 9.39 -10.56 5.77
N VAL A 236 10.08 -11.48 6.43
CA VAL A 236 10.11 -11.57 7.89
C VAL A 236 11.55 -11.48 8.36
N VAL A 237 11.80 -10.59 9.31
CA VAL A 237 13.06 -10.49 10.03
C VAL A 237 12.82 -10.83 11.50
N MET A 238 13.55 -11.77 12.03
CA MET A 238 13.58 -12.10 13.45
C MET A 238 14.94 -11.74 14.02
N GLY A 239 14.98 -11.09 15.19
CA GLY A 239 16.21 -10.73 15.87
C GLY A 239 16.19 -11.13 17.35
N ILE A 240 17.33 -11.58 17.87
CA ILE A 240 17.60 -11.75 19.29
C ILE A 240 18.90 -11.00 19.61
N ARG A 241 18.94 -10.31 20.75
CA ARG A 241 20.10 -9.52 21.16
C ARG A 241 21.33 -10.45 21.36
N LYS A 242 22.51 -10.03 20.92
CA LYS A 242 23.73 -10.86 20.87
C LYS A 242 24.19 -11.34 22.24
N ASP A 243 23.96 -10.58 23.30
CA ASP A 243 24.26 -10.98 24.69
C ASP A 243 23.39 -12.16 25.17
N ILE A 244 22.27 -12.42 24.49
CA ILE A 244 21.34 -13.50 24.85
C ILE A 244 21.57 -14.74 24.00
N ALA A 245 21.72 -14.58 22.68
CA ALA A 245 21.88 -15.71 21.76
C ALA A 245 22.86 -15.39 20.62
N GLY A 246 23.65 -16.38 20.23
CA GLY A 246 24.59 -16.29 19.09
C GLY A 246 23.92 -16.57 17.73
N GLU A 247 22.69 -17.11 17.69
CA GLU A 247 21.99 -17.50 16.47
C GLU A 247 20.48 -17.35 16.66
N VAL A 248 19.78 -17.01 15.57
CA VAL A 248 18.32 -17.05 15.46
C VAL A 248 17.92 -17.66 14.12
N LYS A 249 16.86 -18.46 14.08
CA LYS A 249 16.35 -19.13 12.87
C LYS A 249 14.88 -18.86 12.68
N LEU A 250 14.49 -18.55 11.45
CA LEU A 250 13.09 -18.43 11.05
C LEU A 250 12.33 -19.76 11.21
N PRO A 251 10.99 -19.74 11.39
CA PRO A 251 10.19 -20.94 11.42
C PRO A 251 10.14 -21.60 10.04
N GLU A 252 10.07 -22.92 10.05
CA GLU A 252 9.76 -23.69 8.85
C GLU A 252 8.27 -24.05 8.83
N GLY A 253 7.64 -23.88 7.66
CA GLY A 253 6.26 -24.28 7.48
C GLY A 253 6.09 -25.80 7.37
N LYS A 254 4.95 -26.32 7.81
CA LYS A 254 4.63 -27.76 7.75
C LYS A 254 4.30 -28.24 6.33
N PHE A 255 3.78 -27.36 5.46
CA PHE A 255 3.31 -27.66 4.11
C PHE A 255 4.33 -27.24 3.05
N LYS A 256 5.58 -27.67 3.15
CA LYS A 256 6.66 -27.20 2.25
C LYS A 256 6.43 -27.49 0.77
N LYS A 257 5.85 -28.64 0.45
CA LYS A 257 5.65 -29.14 -0.92
C LYS A 257 4.18 -29.43 -1.29
N GLY A 258 3.24 -29.01 -0.43
CA GLY A 258 1.81 -29.35 -0.55
C GLY A 258 1.48 -30.75 0.01
N PRO A 259 0.22 -31.19 -0.10
CA PRO A 259 -0.88 -30.38 -0.60
C PRO A 259 -1.15 -29.15 0.27
N PHE A 260 -1.44 -28.02 -0.36
CA PHE A 260 -1.78 -26.79 0.36
C PHE A 260 -3.28 -26.76 0.67
N ARG A 261 -3.65 -26.12 1.77
CA ARG A 261 -5.04 -25.83 2.07
C ARG A 261 -5.63 -24.89 1.03
N THR A 262 -6.89 -25.09 0.70
CA THR A 262 -7.59 -24.47 -0.40
C THR A 262 -8.65 -23.47 0.06
N VAL A 263 -9.23 -22.73 -0.88
CA VAL A 263 -10.40 -21.88 -0.62
C VAL A 263 -11.55 -22.72 -0.03
N GLU A 264 -11.75 -23.92 -0.54
CA GLU A 264 -12.79 -24.85 -0.06
C GLU A 264 -12.63 -25.15 1.44
N ASP A 265 -11.41 -25.47 1.86
CA ASP A 265 -11.09 -25.75 3.27
C ASP A 265 -11.46 -24.60 4.22
N ALA A 266 -11.46 -23.35 3.73
CA ALA A 266 -11.69 -22.19 4.55
C ALA A 266 -13.13 -21.71 4.61
N ILE A 267 -13.88 -21.77 3.49
CA ILE A 267 -15.17 -21.09 3.34
C ILE A 267 -16.33 -21.96 2.86
N LYS A 268 -16.12 -23.24 2.51
CA LYS A 268 -17.17 -24.12 2.00
C LYS A 268 -18.34 -24.26 2.99
N ASP A 269 -18.05 -24.31 4.25
CA ASP A 269 -19.08 -24.43 5.31
C ASP A 269 -19.96 -23.19 5.45
N LEU A 270 -19.54 -22.04 4.88
CA LEU A 270 -20.32 -20.79 4.85
C LEU A 270 -21.13 -20.62 3.55
N GLU A 271 -21.00 -21.52 2.58
CA GLU A 271 -21.63 -21.39 1.26
C GLU A 271 -23.15 -21.15 1.34
N ASP A 272 -23.82 -21.82 2.26
CA ASP A 272 -25.28 -21.75 2.44
C ASP A 272 -25.70 -20.80 3.58
N VAL A 273 -24.75 -20.00 4.09
CA VAL A 273 -25.03 -18.94 5.04
C VAL A 273 -25.20 -17.63 4.25
N ASP A 274 -26.40 -17.05 4.30
CA ASP A 274 -26.69 -15.82 3.57
C ASP A 274 -25.99 -14.63 4.23
N PRO A 275 -25.19 -13.86 3.48
CA PRO A 275 -24.54 -12.66 4.00
C PRO A 275 -25.53 -11.49 4.10
N VAL A 276 -25.26 -10.57 5.04
CA VAL A 276 -26.02 -9.32 5.16
C VAL A 276 -25.35 -8.19 4.35
N PHE A 277 -26.09 -7.08 4.17
CA PHE A 277 -25.60 -5.96 3.35
C PHE A 277 -25.10 -4.77 4.17
N ASN A 278 -25.61 -4.57 5.36
CA ASN A 278 -25.25 -3.42 6.19
C ASN A 278 -24.62 -3.88 7.51
N ILE A 279 -23.81 -3.03 8.11
CA ILE A 279 -23.19 -3.29 9.42
C ILE A 279 -24.27 -3.37 10.51
N SER A 280 -25.33 -2.56 10.39
CA SER A 280 -26.47 -2.61 11.30
C SER A 280 -27.19 -3.96 11.33
N ASP A 281 -27.12 -4.73 10.27
CA ASP A 281 -27.77 -6.02 10.15
C ASP A 281 -26.91 -7.15 10.77
N ASP A 282 -25.65 -6.85 11.16
CA ASP A 282 -24.67 -7.78 11.74
C ASP A 282 -24.48 -7.61 13.26
N ILE A 283 -25.29 -6.77 13.91
CA ILE A 283 -25.12 -6.46 15.36
C ILE A 283 -25.22 -7.73 16.19
N ASP A 284 -26.25 -8.55 15.98
CA ASP A 284 -26.45 -9.82 16.68
C ASP A 284 -25.69 -10.99 16.03
N GLY A 285 -25.12 -10.76 14.84
CA GLY A 285 -24.48 -11.79 14.03
C GLY A 285 -25.43 -12.88 13.55
N ILE A 286 -24.88 -13.88 12.87
CA ILE A 286 -25.64 -15.02 12.31
C ILE A 286 -25.37 -16.26 13.14
N LYS A 287 -26.41 -16.90 13.69
CA LYS A 287 -26.27 -18.18 14.41
C LYS A 287 -25.84 -19.30 13.48
N LEU A 288 -24.69 -19.90 13.73
CA LEU A 288 -24.17 -21.00 12.96
C LEU A 288 -24.78 -22.33 13.40
N GLN A 289 -25.30 -23.10 12.43
CA GLN A 289 -25.76 -24.45 12.69
C GLN A 289 -24.57 -25.41 12.80
N LYS A 290 -24.73 -26.51 13.56
CA LYS A 290 -23.73 -27.57 13.62
C LYS A 290 -23.60 -28.24 12.25
N LYS A 291 -22.36 -28.43 11.78
CA LYS A 291 -22.00 -29.21 10.58
C LYS A 291 -21.00 -30.30 11.00
N SER A 292 -21.12 -31.48 10.41
CA SER A 292 -20.27 -32.64 10.70
C SER A 292 -19.11 -32.81 9.73
N ASP A 293 -19.24 -32.24 8.53
CA ASP A 293 -18.34 -32.39 7.37
C ASP A 293 -17.41 -31.19 7.17
N LEU A 294 -16.85 -30.68 8.26
CA LEU A 294 -15.91 -29.57 8.23
C LEU A 294 -14.49 -30.03 7.88
N SER A 295 -13.80 -29.26 7.02
CA SER A 295 -12.37 -29.41 6.89
C SER A 295 -11.65 -29.14 8.23
N GLU A 296 -10.44 -29.65 8.43
CA GLU A 296 -9.62 -29.33 9.62
C GLU A 296 -9.44 -27.81 9.80
N LEU A 297 -9.29 -27.08 8.69
CA LEU A 297 -9.15 -25.62 8.75
C LEU A 297 -10.45 -24.98 9.21
N ALA A 298 -11.57 -25.27 8.56
CA ALA A 298 -12.88 -24.73 8.95
C ALA A 298 -13.21 -25.06 10.43
N GLN A 299 -12.94 -26.29 10.87
CA GLN A 299 -13.12 -26.70 12.26
C GLN A 299 -12.30 -25.84 13.23
N SER A 300 -11.04 -25.52 12.86
CA SER A 300 -10.16 -24.70 13.68
C SER A 300 -10.52 -23.21 13.70
N LEU A 301 -11.18 -22.71 12.66
CA LEU A 301 -11.60 -21.31 12.55
C LEU A 301 -12.99 -21.05 13.14
N ARG A 302 -13.84 -22.07 13.19
CA ARG A 302 -15.22 -22.01 13.67
C ARG A 302 -15.28 -22.15 15.20
N ASP A 303 -14.66 -21.20 15.90
CA ASP A 303 -14.55 -21.17 17.38
C ASP A 303 -15.68 -20.36 18.05
N SER A 304 -16.65 -19.88 17.27
CA SER A 304 -17.86 -19.17 17.76
C SER A 304 -19.14 -19.82 17.25
N LYS A 305 -20.20 -19.72 18.03
CA LYS A 305 -21.57 -20.11 17.64
C LYS A 305 -22.28 -19.02 16.82
N VAL A 306 -21.74 -17.81 16.86
CA VAL A 306 -22.27 -16.64 16.15
C VAL A 306 -21.20 -16.13 15.18
N LEU A 307 -21.59 -15.90 13.95
CA LEU A 307 -20.74 -15.41 12.87
C LEU A 307 -20.99 -13.91 12.70
N HIS A 308 -19.95 -13.11 12.90
CA HIS A 308 -19.94 -11.69 12.59
C HIS A 308 -19.14 -11.39 11.33
N ASN A 309 -19.36 -10.21 10.75
CA ASN A 309 -18.70 -9.72 9.54
C ASN A 309 -19.01 -10.56 8.28
N HIS A 310 -20.08 -11.36 8.28
CA HIS A 310 -20.53 -12.01 7.05
C HIS A 310 -21.33 -11.01 6.19
N ILE A 311 -20.65 -9.92 5.83
CA ILE A 311 -21.22 -8.73 5.18
C ILE A 311 -20.66 -8.62 3.79
N ILE A 312 -21.51 -8.32 2.79
CA ILE A 312 -21.11 -8.02 1.41
C ILE A 312 -21.59 -6.63 0.98
N THR A 313 -21.07 -6.15 -0.14
CA THR A 313 -21.60 -4.96 -0.81
C THR A 313 -22.77 -5.38 -1.72
N LYS A 314 -23.86 -4.61 -1.71
CA LYS A 314 -24.97 -4.83 -2.64
C LYS A 314 -24.48 -4.77 -4.07
N THR A 315 -24.74 -5.82 -4.83
CA THR A 315 -24.28 -5.97 -6.21
C THR A 315 -25.21 -5.19 -7.14
N THR A 316 -24.63 -4.40 -8.05
CA THR A 316 -25.41 -3.73 -9.11
C THR A 316 -25.76 -4.73 -10.23
N ASP A 317 -26.78 -4.42 -11.04
CA ASP A 317 -27.19 -5.30 -12.14
C ASP A 317 -26.05 -5.57 -13.14
N VAL A 318 -25.23 -4.55 -13.42
CA VAL A 318 -24.05 -4.69 -14.29
C VAL A 318 -23.01 -5.65 -13.67
N ALA A 319 -22.75 -5.52 -12.37
CA ALA A 319 -21.83 -6.42 -11.67
C ALA A 319 -22.39 -7.83 -11.58
N MET A 320 -23.70 -7.99 -11.39
CA MET A 320 -24.37 -9.29 -11.36
C MET A 320 -24.23 -10.04 -12.70
N LYS A 321 -24.45 -9.34 -13.83
CA LYS A 321 -24.23 -9.92 -15.17
C LYS A 321 -22.81 -10.43 -15.35
N ARG A 322 -21.82 -9.67 -14.86
CA ARG A 322 -20.41 -10.09 -14.87
C ARG A 322 -20.16 -11.31 -13.98
N PHE A 323 -20.74 -11.33 -12.78
CA PHE A 323 -20.59 -12.49 -11.90
C PHE A 323 -21.14 -13.76 -12.55
N ILE A 324 -22.33 -13.70 -13.15
CA ILE A 324 -22.95 -14.86 -13.82
C ILE A 324 -22.10 -15.37 -14.98
N ALA A 325 -21.44 -14.46 -15.72
CA ALA A 325 -20.65 -14.81 -16.91
C ALA A 325 -19.25 -15.41 -16.59
N LEU A 326 -18.81 -15.38 -15.32
CA LEU A 326 -17.48 -15.86 -14.94
C LEU A 326 -17.55 -17.27 -14.39
N GLU A 327 -16.68 -18.14 -14.84
CA GLU A 327 -16.41 -19.45 -14.25
C GLU A 327 -15.30 -19.40 -13.20
N GLN A 328 -15.13 -20.45 -12.40
CA GLN A 328 -14.06 -20.52 -11.40
C GLN A 328 -12.67 -20.29 -12.03
N GLY A 329 -11.92 -19.37 -11.48
CA GLY A 329 -10.60 -18.97 -11.96
C GLY A 329 -10.59 -17.90 -13.03
N GLN A 330 -11.75 -17.56 -13.59
CA GLN A 330 -11.88 -16.46 -14.55
C GLN A 330 -11.96 -15.11 -13.83
N ASN A 331 -11.60 -14.05 -14.56
CA ASN A 331 -11.57 -12.68 -14.06
C ASN A 331 -12.12 -11.69 -15.10
N PHE A 332 -11.97 -10.40 -14.84
CA PHE A 332 -12.45 -9.34 -15.73
C PHE A 332 -12.01 -9.50 -17.20
N HIS A 333 -10.79 -9.98 -17.44
CA HIS A 333 -10.28 -10.16 -18.80
C HIS A 333 -10.95 -11.30 -19.57
N SER A 334 -11.56 -12.26 -18.88
CA SER A 334 -12.30 -13.37 -19.46
C SER A 334 -13.72 -13.00 -19.94
N LEU A 335 -14.21 -11.80 -19.55
CA LEU A 335 -15.53 -11.33 -19.95
C LEU A 335 -15.58 -10.98 -21.44
N SER A 336 -16.79 -11.05 -22.03
CA SER A 336 -17.04 -10.51 -23.38
C SER A 336 -16.83 -8.99 -23.43
N GLU A 337 -16.53 -8.44 -24.61
CA GLU A 337 -16.32 -7.01 -24.79
C GLU A 337 -17.52 -6.18 -24.34
N GLU A 338 -18.74 -6.67 -24.55
CA GLU A 338 -19.97 -6.05 -24.09
C GLU A 338 -20.00 -5.86 -22.56
N LEU A 339 -19.56 -6.85 -21.81
CA LEU A 339 -19.52 -6.82 -20.34
C LEU A 339 -18.33 -6.03 -19.78
N LYS A 340 -17.33 -5.70 -20.60
CA LYS A 340 -16.19 -4.85 -20.22
C LYS A 340 -16.46 -3.35 -20.34
N THR A 341 -17.51 -2.94 -21.07
CA THR A 341 -17.84 -1.53 -21.32
C THR A 341 -18.13 -0.73 -20.05
N ASN A 342 -17.89 0.60 -20.13
CA ASN A 342 -18.28 1.61 -19.13
C ASN A 342 -17.71 1.48 -17.70
N THR A 343 -16.62 0.74 -17.49
CA THR A 343 -16.10 0.54 -16.15
C THR A 343 -14.68 1.10 -15.94
N TYR A 344 -13.81 0.91 -16.89
CA TYR A 344 -12.41 1.33 -16.81
C TYR A 344 -12.02 2.13 -18.06
N THR A 345 -11.25 3.19 -17.88
CA THR A 345 -10.76 4.05 -18.98
C THR A 345 -9.83 3.27 -19.92
N ASP A 346 -9.09 2.31 -19.37
CA ASP A 346 -8.21 1.42 -20.10
C ASP A 346 -8.34 0.01 -19.53
N VAL A 347 -9.03 -0.85 -20.28
CA VAL A 347 -9.29 -2.24 -19.92
C VAL A 347 -7.99 -3.07 -19.83
N THR A 348 -7.00 -2.75 -20.66
CA THR A 348 -5.73 -3.49 -20.73
C THR A 348 -4.88 -3.35 -19.47
N ARG A 349 -5.04 -2.24 -18.75
CA ARG A 349 -4.36 -1.93 -17.48
C ARG A 349 -5.04 -2.48 -16.24
N THR A 350 -6.16 -3.18 -16.41
CA THR A 350 -6.90 -3.76 -15.30
C THR A 350 -6.13 -4.95 -14.72
N GLN A 351 -6.00 -4.99 -13.38
CA GLN A 351 -5.30 -6.08 -12.71
C GLN A 351 -6.07 -7.40 -12.83
N ASN A 352 -5.35 -8.52 -12.97
CA ASN A 352 -5.91 -9.88 -13.05
C ASN A 352 -6.74 -10.31 -11.82
N THR A 353 -6.67 -9.56 -10.73
CA THR A 353 -7.45 -9.80 -9.51
C THR A 353 -8.85 -9.19 -9.55
N ILE A 354 -9.15 -8.34 -10.54
CA ILE A 354 -10.46 -7.67 -10.66
C ILE A 354 -11.51 -8.66 -11.17
N TYR A 355 -12.66 -8.74 -10.47
CA TYR A 355 -13.76 -9.68 -10.75
C TYR A 355 -13.30 -11.16 -10.74
N LEU A 356 -12.24 -11.49 -10.01
CA LEU A 356 -11.75 -12.86 -9.93
C LEU A 356 -12.76 -13.75 -9.21
N ARG A 357 -13.34 -14.75 -9.93
CA ARG A 357 -14.08 -15.83 -9.28
C ARG A 357 -13.07 -16.84 -8.73
N LEU A 358 -13.09 -17.02 -7.42
CA LEU A 358 -12.19 -17.94 -6.74
C LEU A 358 -12.42 -19.38 -7.19
N LYS A 359 -11.38 -20.22 -7.11
CA LYS A 359 -11.48 -21.66 -7.28
C LYS A 359 -11.49 -22.34 -5.91
N TYR A 360 -12.36 -23.32 -5.73
CA TYR A 360 -12.42 -24.08 -4.49
C TYR A 360 -11.16 -24.92 -4.26
N ASN A 361 -10.67 -25.59 -5.30
CA ASN A 361 -9.60 -26.59 -5.22
C ASN A 361 -8.16 -26.01 -5.19
N GLU A 362 -8.01 -24.69 -5.03
CA GLU A 362 -6.71 -24.03 -4.96
C GLU A 362 -6.64 -23.05 -3.78
N PRO A 363 -5.43 -22.71 -3.27
CA PRO A 363 -5.26 -21.53 -2.44
C PRO A 363 -5.60 -20.27 -3.23
N SER A 364 -6.25 -19.30 -2.59
CA SER A 364 -6.50 -18.00 -3.21
C SER A 364 -5.20 -17.24 -3.50
N GLY A 365 -5.27 -16.21 -4.33
CA GLY A 365 -4.25 -15.15 -4.40
C GLY A 365 -4.10 -14.42 -3.06
N THR A 366 -3.20 -13.45 -3.01
CA THR A 366 -3.03 -12.60 -1.81
C THR A 366 -4.33 -11.83 -1.53
N VAL A 367 -4.94 -12.09 -0.38
CA VAL A 367 -6.08 -11.32 0.11
C VAL A 367 -5.64 -9.88 0.38
N VAL A 368 -6.22 -8.95 -0.37
CA VAL A 368 -6.06 -7.50 -0.23
C VAL A 368 -7.40 -6.88 0.14
N ASN A 369 -7.67 -5.61 -0.16
CA ASN A 369 -9.03 -5.09 -0.05
C ASN A 369 -9.89 -5.69 -1.18
N VAL A 370 -10.44 -6.89 -0.93
CA VAL A 370 -11.20 -7.68 -1.93
C VAL A 370 -12.51 -7.00 -2.34
N ARG A 371 -12.99 -6.01 -1.61
CA ARG A 371 -14.12 -5.17 -2.02
C ARG A 371 -13.75 -4.34 -3.27
N LYS A 372 -12.55 -3.76 -3.30
CA LYS A 372 -12.09 -2.96 -4.45
C LYS A 372 -11.84 -3.81 -5.68
N SER A 373 -11.35 -5.05 -5.51
CA SER A 373 -11.12 -6.01 -6.59
C SER A 373 -12.36 -6.84 -6.94
N MET A 374 -13.44 -6.75 -6.16
CA MET A 374 -14.70 -7.45 -6.38
C MET A 374 -14.51 -8.97 -6.59
N TRP A 375 -13.81 -9.62 -5.66
CA TRP A 375 -13.66 -11.09 -5.70
C TRP A 375 -15.00 -11.79 -5.57
N VAL A 376 -15.22 -12.77 -6.45
CA VAL A 376 -16.48 -13.50 -6.58
C VAL A 376 -16.37 -14.84 -5.85
N HIS A 377 -17.43 -15.23 -5.14
CA HIS A 377 -17.52 -16.53 -4.49
C HIS A 377 -17.40 -17.66 -5.53
N PRO A 378 -16.76 -18.82 -5.21
CA PRO A 378 -16.54 -19.88 -6.19
C PRO A 378 -17.82 -20.37 -6.90
N THR A 379 -18.91 -20.54 -6.18
CA THR A 379 -20.17 -21.12 -6.68
C THR A 379 -21.36 -20.16 -6.66
N LYS A 380 -21.35 -19.15 -5.79
CA LYS A 380 -22.46 -18.18 -5.68
C LYS A 380 -22.18 -16.92 -6.52
N ASN A 381 -23.22 -16.36 -7.12
CA ASN A 381 -23.10 -15.11 -7.90
C ASN A 381 -23.13 -13.86 -7.00
N ARG A 382 -22.17 -13.79 -6.09
CA ARG A 382 -21.98 -12.68 -5.14
C ARG A 382 -20.49 -12.44 -4.86
N ALA A 383 -20.18 -11.26 -4.39
CA ALA A 383 -18.84 -11.01 -3.84
C ALA A 383 -18.61 -11.88 -2.60
N ILE A 384 -17.35 -12.17 -2.28
CA ILE A 384 -17.01 -12.79 -1.00
C ILE A 384 -17.23 -11.77 0.12
N SER A 385 -17.69 -12.27 1.27
CA SER A 385 -17.92 -11.45 2.46
C SER A 385 -16.61 -11.07 3.17
N ILE A 386 -16.68 -10.11 4.10
CA ILE A 386 -15.57 -9.78 4.99
C ILE A 386 -15.12 -11.02 5.77
N ARG A 387 -16.07 -11.82 6.28
CA ARG A 387 -15.77 -13.04 7.02
C ARG A 387 -15.09 -14.11 6.15
N GLU A 388 -15.57 -14.34 4.92
CA GLU A 388 -14.92 -15.26 4.00
C GLU A 388 -13.49 -14.81 3.68
N ALA A 389 -13.28 -13.53 3.40
CA ALA A 389 -11.94 -12.98 3.24
C ALA A 389 -11.06 -13.14 4.50
N ALA A 390 -11.64 -12.95 5.69
CA ALA A 390 -10.96 -13.14 6.96
C ALA A 390 -10.56 -14.61 7.20
N ARG A 391 -11.41 -15.57 6.81
CA ARG A 391 -11.09 -17.00 6.90
C ARG A 391 -10.00 -17.41 5.89
N LEU A 392 -9.96 -16.82 4.70
CA LEU A 392 -8.82 -16.99 3.79
C LEU A 392 -7.50 -16.46 4.40
N GLN A 393 -7.59 -15.46 5.28
CA GLN A 393 -6.47 -14.98 6.10
C GLN A 393 -6.24 -15.82 7.37
N THR A 394 -7.07 -16.82 7.64
CA THR A 394 -7.05 -17.67 8.85
C THR A 394 -7.42 -16.96 10.16
N PHE A 395 -8.22 -15.90 10.11
CA PHE A 395 -8.83 -15.34 11.32
C PHE A 395 -9.93 -16.27 11.84
N PRO A 396 -9.97 -16.55 13.15
CA PRO A 396 -11.06 -17.29 13.76
C PRO A 396 -12.37 -16.50 13.74
N ASP A 397 -13.51 -17.17 13.81
CA ASP A 397 -14.84 -16.54 13.77
C ASP A 397 -15.15 -15.67 14.98
N SER A 398 -14.51 -15.95 16.11
CA SER A 398 -14.58 -15.11 17.31
C SER A 398 -13.92 -13.73 17.15
N PHE A 399 -13.04 -13.55 16.14
CA PHE A 399 -12.42 -12.26 15.90
C PHE A 399 -13.34 -11.35 15.10
N VAL A 400 -13.82 -10.26 15.68
CA VAL A 400 -14.76 -9.31 15.06
C VAL A 400 -14.01 -8.07 14.58
N PHE A 401 -14.20 -7.73 13.31
CA PHE A 401 -13.66 -6.50 12.69
C PHE A 401 -14.65 -5.36 12.89
N CYS A 402 -14.14 -4.17 13.25
CA CYS A 402 -14.94 -2.99 13.55
C CYS A 402 -14.72 -1.85 12.55
N GLY A 403 -15.64 -0.87 12.54
CA GLY A 403 -15.60 0.30 11.67
C GLY A 403 -16.44 0.11 10.39
N THR A 404 -16.25 0.99 9.41
CA THR A 404 -16.99 0.92 8.13
C THR A 404 -16.63 -0.34 7.34
N LYS A 405 -17.50 -0.78 6.43
CA LYS A 405 -17.23 -1.94 5.57
C LYS A 405 -15.87 -1.87 4.86
N ASP A 406 -15.53 -0.69 4.32
CA ASP A 406 -14.25 -0.51 3.63
C ASP A 406 -13.05 -0.67 4.58
N LYS A 407 -13.18 -0.14 5.79
CA LYS A 407 -12.16 -0.29 6.83
C LYS A 407 -12.01 -1.75 7.30
N GLN A 408 -13.11 -2.48 7.46
CA GLN A 408 -13.07 -3.91 7.81
C GLN A 408 -12.37 -4.73 6.71
N TYR A 409 -12.72 -4.56 5.43
CA TYR A 409 -12.00 -5.20 4.31
C TYR A 409 -10.51 -4.80 4.27
N GLN A 410 -10.20 -3.54 4.58
CA GLN A 410 -8.81 -3.07 4.62
C GLN A 410 -8.02 -3.70 5.76
N GLN A 411 -8.61 -3.85 6.94
CA GLN A 411 -8.00 -4.54 8.08
C GLN A 411 -7.67 -5.99 7.73
N VAL A 412 -8.63 -6.72 7.13
CA VAL A 412 -8.39 -8.08 6.66
C VAL A 412 -7.25 -8.13 5.64
N GLY A 413 -7.25 -7.24 4.65
CA GLY A 413 -6.23 -7.22 3.59
C GLY A 413 -4.83 -6.88 4.08
N ASN A 414 -4.71 -6.01 5.09
CA ASN A 414 -3.43 -5.58 5.65
C ASN A 414 -2.81 -6.60 6.62
N ALA A 415 -3.59 -7.56 7.11
CA ALA A 415 -3.14 -8.48 8.15
C ALA A 415 -2.09 -9.49 7.66
N VAL A 416 -1.28 -9.95 8.61
CA VAL A 416 -0.52 -11.20 8.48
C VAL A 416 -1.44 -12.36 8.87
N PRO A 417 -1.48 -13.46 8.11
CA PRO A 417 -2.31 -14.61 8.49
C PRO A 417 -2.01 -15.09 9.92
N PRO A 418 -2.99 -15.14 10.83
CA PRO A 418 -2.78 -15.52 12.23
C PRO A 418 -2.02 -16.84 12.42
N ILE A 419 -2.25 -17.84 11.56
CA ILE A 419 -1.55 -19.11 11.62
C ILE A 419 -0.04 -18.96 11.36
N MET A 420 0.32 -18.09 10.42
CA MET A 420 1.72 -17.76 10.12
C MET A 420 2.35 -16.93 11.23
N ALA A 421 1.65 -15.89 11.70
CA ALA A 421 2.11 -15.04 12.80
C ALA A 421 2.34 -15.86 14.08
N LYS A 422 1.45 -16.80 14.41
CA LYS A 422 1.58 -17.73 15.54
C LYS A 422 2.84 -18.60 15.40
N ALA A 423 3.15 -19.10 14.22
CA ALA A 423 4.34 -19.91 13.98
C ALA A 423 5.63 -19.08 14.18
N ILE A 424 5.66 -17.83 13.67
CA ILE A 424 6.77 -16.90 13.84
C ILE A 424 6.99 -16.60 15.33
N ALA A 425 5.93 -16.17 16.02
CA ALA A 425 6.00 -15.82 17.44
C ALA A 425 6.44 -17.01 18.31
N LYS A 426 5.88 -18.20 18.09
CA LYS A 426 6.23 -19.41 18.81
C LYS A 426 7.70 -19.80 18.58
N LYS A 427 8.19 -19.68 17.34
CA LYS A 427 9.61 -19.97 17.05
C LYS A 427 10.55 -19.03 17.78
N LEU A 428 10.25 -17.72 17.75
CA LEU A 428 11.05 -16.72 18.44
C LEU A 428 11.03 -16.93 19.96
N ALA A 429 9.86 -17.10 20.56
CA ALA A 429 9.72 -17.33 22.00
C ALA A 429 10.49 -18.55 22.47
N ASN A 430 10.41 -19.67 21.73
CA ASN A 430 11.12 -20.89 22.07
C ASN A 430 12.66 -20.71 22.03
N GLN A 431 13.17 -19.98 21.03
CA GLN A 431 14.61 -19.71 20.91
C GLN A 431 15.08 -18.78 22.01
N LEU A 432 14.32 -17.72 22.28
CA LEU A 432 14.62 -16.75 23.34
C LEU A 432 14.65 -17.43 24.70
N ASN A 433 13.64 -18.23 25.06
CA ASN A 433 13.55 -18.91 26.35
C ASN A 433 14.72 -19.90 26.56
N LYS A 434 15.01 -20.73 25.53
CA LYS A 434 16.16 -21.65 25.58
C LYS A 434 17.50 -20.93 25.80
N ALA A 435 17.70 -19.78 25.14
CA ALA A 435 18.91 -18.99 25.29
C ALA A 435 19.03 -18.38 26.68
N LEU A 436 17.92 -17.87 27.23
CA LEU A 436 17.89 -17.32 28.60
C LEU A 436 18.12 -18.39 29.67
N GLU A 437 17.55 -19.58 29.50
CA GLU A 437 17.83 -20.74 30.42
C GLU A 437 19.30 -21.12 30.40
N LYS A 438 19.89 -21.29 29.22
CA LYS A 438 21.30 -21.63 29.05
C LYS A 438 22.27 -20.59 29.64
N ASN A 439 21.89 -19.32 29.64
CA ASN A 439 22.69 -18.25 30.23
C ASN A 439 22.58 -18.24 31.76
N LYS A 440 21.44 -18.68 32.35
CA LYS A 440 21.31 -18.86 33.81
C LYS A 440 22.15 -20.00 34.36
N GLU A 441 22.35 -21.07 33.58
CA GLU A 441 23.19 -22.22 33.98
C GLU A 441 24.68 -21.91 33.93
N LYS A 442 25.10 -20.80 33.32
CA LYS A 442 26.50 -20.37 33.20
C LYS A 442 26.96 -19.39 34.30
N ILE A 443 26.02 -18.91 35.11
CA ILE A 443 26.25 -18.04 36.27
C ILE A 443 26.23 -18.87 37.54
#